data_973ef6416c9d804a2610c023dfef78dc
#
_entry.id   973ef6416c9d804a2610c023dfef78dc
#
_cell.length_a   1.000
_cell.length_b   1.000
_cell.length_c   1.000
_cell.angle_alpha   90.00
_cell.angle_beta   90.00
_cell.angle_gamma   90.00
#
_symmetry.space_group_name_H-M   'P 1'
#
loop_
_entity.id
_entity.type
_entity.pdbx_description
1 polymer ?
#
loop_
_entity_poly.entity_id
_entity_poly.type
_entity_poly.pdbx_seq_one_letter_code
_entity_poly.pdbx_strand_id
1 'polypeptide(L)'
;MICSQQLWNNSILDYEKDKSTVKNIYHKGWIDFNKNGVKDIYEDSYAPLEARVQNLLSQMTLEEKSCQMATLYGSGRVLNDALPSDNWKNEVWKDGIGNIDEEHNGLGSFKSAYSFPYAHHVKTKHAIQRWFVENTRLGIPVDFTNEGIRGLCHDRATYFPAQCGQGATWNKELIAQIGEAEAREASVLGYTNIYSPILDIAQDPRWGRCVETYGEDPYHAGQMGKQMILSLQKNKLVSTPKHFAVYSIPVLSLIHI
;
A
#
# COMPACT_ATOMS: atom_id res chain seq x y z
N MET A 1 -0.24 2.74 -30.55
CA MET A 1 -0.13 3.71 -29.45
C MET A 1 -1.32 4.67 -29.33
N ILE A 2 -1.81 5.29 -30.41
CA ILE A 2 -2.93 6.25 -30.37
C ILE A 2 -4.26 5.57 -29.97
N CYS A 3 -4.51 4.36 -30.41
CA CYS A 3 -5.76 3.65 -30.14
C CYS A 3 -5.94 3.24 -28.66
N SER A 4 -4.85 2.88 -27.98
CA SER A 4 -4.89 2.50 -26.54
C SER A 4 -5.13 3.71 -25.62
N GLN A 5 -4.61 4.87 -25.98
CA GLN A 5 -4.77 6.11 -25.23
C GLN A 5 -6.20 6.67 -25.34
N GLN A 6 -6.85 6.43 -26.46
CA GLN A 6 -8.22 6.86 -26.72
C GLN A 6 -9.24 5.97 -25.99
N LEU A 7 -9.01 4.66 -25.96
CA LEU A 7 -9.80 3.69 -25.17
C LEU A 7 -9.70 3.99 -23.66
N TRP A 8 -8.50 4.33 -23.18
CA TRP A 8 -8.29 4.66 -21.78
C TRP A 8 -8.97 5.96 -21.37
N ASN A 9 -8.82 7.03 -22.18
CA ASN A 9 -9.50 8.30 -21.92
C ASN A 9 -11.02 8.12 -21.90
N ASN A 10 -11.57 7.28 -22.73
CA ASN A 10 -13.00 7.02 -22.76
C ASN A 10 -13.45 6.25 -21.50
N SER A 11 -12.72 5.20 -21.09
CA SER A 11 -13.10 4.40 -19.92
C SER A 11 -13.01 5.16 -18.59
N ILE A 12 -12.01 6.04 -18.41
CA ILE A 12 -11.95 6.91 -17.21
C ILE A 12 -12.99 8.04 -17.27
N LEU A 13 -13.20 8.63 -18.45
CA LEU A 13 -14.25 9.65 -18.62
C LEU A 13 -15.64 9.06 -18.40
N ASP A 14 -15.86 7.80 -18.81
CA ASP A 14 -17.10 7.09 -18.56
C ASP A 14 -17.25 6.71 -17.08
N TYR A 15 -16.17 6.27 -16.42
CA TYR A 15 -16.14 6.04 -14.98
C TYR A 15 -16.38 7.33 -14.18
N GLU A 16 -15.89 8.48 -14.64
CA GLU A 16 -16.16 9.80 -14.04
C GLU A 16 -17.57 10.33 -14.39
N LYS A 17 -18.15 9.94 -15.52
CA LYS A 17 -19.50 10.35 -15.92
C LYS A 17 -20.62 9.59 -15.18
N ASP A 18 -20.37 8.38 -14.72
CA ASP A 18 -21.34 7.58 -13.98
C ASP A 18 -21.53 8.05 -12.52
N LYS A 19 -21.22 9.33 -12.26
CA LYS A 19 -21.48 10.02 -10.98
C LYS A 19 -22.96 10.13 -10.63
N SER A 20 -23.87 9.76 -11.53
CA SER A 20 -25.32 9.96 -11.35
C SER A 20 -25.95 8.94 -10.40
N THR A 21 -25.27 7.86 -10.05
CA THR A 21 -25.78 6.80 -9.17
C THR A 21 -25.13 6.72 -7.80
N VAL A 22 -24.13 7.55 -7.53
CA VAL A 22 -23.47 7.59 -6.22
C VAL A 22 -24.42 8.12 -5.18
N LYS A 23 -24.85 7.28 -4.24
CA LYS A 23 -25.49 7.73 -3.01
C LYS A 23 -24.62 8.83 -2.42
N ASN A 24 -25.22 9.93 -1.97
CA ASN A 24 -24.48 11.05 -1.39
C ASN A 24 -23.90 10.65 -0.03
N ILE A 25 -22.82 9.87 -0.05
CA ILE A 25 -22.12 9.40 1.15
C ILE A 25 -21.09 10.42 1.67
N TYR A 26 -20.78 11.44 0.85
CA TYR A 26 -19.77 12.45 1.20
C TYR A 26 -20.43 13.66 1.85
N HIS A 27 -20.27 13.76 3.17
CA HIS A 27 -20.80 14.86 3.96
C HIS A 27 -19.70 15.85 4.36
N LYS A 28 -20.10 17.03 4.82
CA LYS A 28 -19.14 18.01 5.33
C LYS A 28 -18.43 17.47 6.58
N GLY A 29 -17.17 17.06 6.41
CA GLY A 29 -16.29 16.62 7.51
C GLY A 29 -16.40 15.13 7.88
N TRP A 30 -17.17 14.33 7.16
CA TRP A 30 -17.23 12.88 7.33
C TRP A 30 -17.72 12.16 6.08
N ILE A 31 -17.52 10.87 6.02
CA ILE A 31 -18.00 9.98 4.94
C ILE A 31 -18.89 8.92 5.58
N ASP A 32 -20.10 8.74 5.06
CA ASP A 32 -21.01 7.66 5.41
C ASP A 32 -20.57 6.36 4.75
N PHE A 33 -19.61 5.70 5.35
CA PHE A 33 -18.96 4.52 4.79
C PHE A 33 -19.92 3.33 4.66
N ASN A 34 -20.82 3.13 5.62
CA ASN A 34 -21.79 2.02 5.60
C ASN A 34 -23.12 2.38 4.92
N LYS A 35 -23.28 3.60 4.42
CA LYS A 35 -24.43 4.10 3.64
C LYS A 35 -25.76 4.02 4.42
N ASN A 36 -25.71 4.15 5.74
CA ASN A 36 -26.89 4.12 6.59
C ASN A 36 -27.55 5.49 6.81
N GLY A 37 -26.89 6.58 6.40
CA GLY A 37 -27.35 7.96 6.52
C GLY A 37 -27.12 8.60 7.91
N VAL A 38 -26.41 7.90 8.80
CA VAL A 38 -26.09 8.36 10.17
C VAL A 38 -24.59 8.33 10.37
N LYS A 39 -24.05 9.35 11.04
CA LYS A 39 -22.62 9.38 11.37
C LYS A 39 -22.31 8.39 12.50
N ASP A 40 -21.73 7.26 12.16
CA ASP A 40 -21.26 6.26 13.11
C ASP A 40 -19.98 6.71 13.83
N ILE A 41 -19.66 6.08 14.98
CA ILE A 41 -18.45 6.43 15.75
C ILE A 41 -17.17 6.20 14.92
N TYR A 42 -17.11 5.13 14.12
CA TYR A 42 -15.90 4.85 13.31
C TYR A 42 -15.70 5.86 12.18
N GLU A 43 -16.73 6.55 11.76
CA GLU A 43 -16.72 7.61 10.75
C GLU A 43 -16.34 8.98 11.30
N ASP A 44 -16.36 9.12 12.62
CA ASP A 44 -15.96 10.36 13.28
C ASP A 44 -14.44 10.40 13.50
N SER A 45 -13.75 11.21 12.69
CA SER A 45 -12.30 11.40 12.81
C SER A 45 -11.84 11.99 14.14
N TYR A 46 -12.75 12.62 14.90
CA TYR A 46 -12.47 13.20 16.22
C TYR A 46 -12.74 12.24 17.38
N ALA A 47 -13.44 11.13 17.13
CA ALA A 47 -13.67 10.12 18.16
C ALA A 47 -12.37 9.38 18.52
N PRO A 48 -12.22 8.91 19.78
CA PRO A 48 -11.05 8.13 20.20
C PRO A 48 -10.83 6.91 19.31
N LEU A 49 -9.58 6.65 18.94
CA LEU A 49 -9.23 5.57 18.01
C LEU A 49 -9.82 4.22 18.43
N GLU A 50 -9.68 3.86 19.71
CA GLU A 50 -10.20 2.60 20.23
C GLU A 50 -11.72 2.50 20.09
N ALA A 51 -12.45 3.57 20.36
CA ALA A 51 -13.90 3.61 20.19
C ALA A 51 -14.30 3.42 18.71
N ARG A 52 -13.55 4.01 17.78
CA ARG A 52 -13.74 3.83 16.34
C ARG A 52 -13.51 2.40 15.91
N VAL A 53 -12.41 1.80 16.38
CA VAL A 53 -12.06 0.40 16.07
C VAL A 53 -13.15 -0.55 16.60
N GLN A 54 -13.55 -0.41 17.85
CA GLN A 54 -14.58 -1.28 18.45
C GLN A 54 -15.93 -1.11 17.75
N ASN A 55 -16.33 0.11 17.41
CA ASN A 55 -17.54 0.36 16.67
C ASN A 55 -17.54 -0.30 15.28
N LEU A 56 -16.44 -0.20 14.53
CA LEU A 56 -16.32 -0.86 13.24
C LEU A 56 -16.33 -2.39 13.38
N LEU A 57 -15.52 -2.94 14.30
CA LEU A 57 -15.44 -4.38 14.53
C LEU A 57 -16.77 -5.01 14.93
N SER A 58 -17.61 -4.29 15.67
CA SER A 58 -18.95 -4.74 16.07
C SER A 58 -19.93 -4.87 14.88
N GLN A 59 -19.66 -4.14 13.80
CA GLN A 59 -20.48 -4.16 12.59
C GLN A 59 -19.99 -5.19 11.56
N MET A 60 -18.72 -5.64 11.64
CA MET A 60 -18.10 -6.53 10.66
C MET A 60 -18.56 -7.99 10.80
N THR A 61 -18.85 -8.62 9.66
CA THR A 61 -19.00 -10.07 9.59
C THR A 61 -17.64 -10.79 9.73
N LEU A 62 -17.67 -12.11 9.87
CA LEU A 62 -16.45 -12.90 9.95
C LEU A 62 -15.66 -12.85 8.62
N GLU A 63 -16.38 -12.87 7.50
CA GLU A 63 -15.81 -12.78 6.16
C GLU A 63 -15.09 -11.43 5.97
N GLU A 64 -15.75 -10.34 6.33
CA GLU A 64 -15.14 -9.00 6.25
C GLU A 64 -13.90 -8.88 7.16
N LYS A 65 -13.93 -9.42 8.37
CA LYS A 65 -12.75 -9.47 9.25
C LYS A 65 -11.62 -10.27 8.63
N SER A 66 -11.94 -11.42 8.03
CA SER A 66 -10.98 -12.27 7.33
C SER A 66 -10.35 -11.54 6.13
N CYS A 67 -11.18 -10.86 5.33
CA CYS A 67 -10.72 -10.08 4.19
C CYS A 67 -9.80 -8.91 4.60
N GLN A 68 -10.05 -8.28 5.76
CA GLN A 68 -9.16 -7.21 6.25
C GLN A 68 -7.76 -7.72 6.70
N MET A 69 -7.58 -9.02 6.88
CA MET A 69 -6.27 -9.64 7.13
C MET A 69 -5.59 -10.14 5.85
N ALA A 70 -6.22 -10.01 4.70
CA ALA A 70 -5.72 -10.50 3.43
C ALA A 70 -4.99 -9.41 2.65
N THR A 71 -3.92 -9.81 1.97
CA THR A 71 -3.18 -9.01 1.00
C THR A 71 -3.27 -9.64 -0.38
N LEU A 72 -3.48 -8.83 -1.40
CA LEU A 72 -3.40 -9.24 -2.79
C LEU A 72 -2.24 -8.54 -3.49
N TYR A 73 -1.51 -9.31 -4.28
CA TYR A 73 -0.36 -8.82 -5.03
C TYR A 73 -0.80 -8.24 -6.40
N GLY A 74 -1.19 -6.97 -6.41
CA GLY A 74 -1.67 -6.25 -7.58
C GLY A 74 -3.02 -6.76 -8.12
N SER A 75 -3.96 -5.86 -8.38
CA SER A 75 -5.29 -6.24 -8.87
C SER A 75 -5.24 -6.93 -10.23
N GLY A 76 -4.37 -6.50 -11.12
CA GLY A 76 -4.21 -7.07 -12.46
C GLY A 76 -3.70 -8.51 -12.53
N ARG A 77 -3.32 -9.11 -11.39
CA ARG A 77 -2.92 -10.53 -11.33
C ARG A 77 -4.09 -11.48 -11.19
N VAL A 78 -5.20 -11.02 -10.68
CA VAL A 78 -6.40 -11.85 -10.39
C VAL A 78 -7.64 -11.38 -11.09
N LEU A 79 -7.71 -10.11 -11.50
CA LEU A 79 -8.86 -9.53 -12.15
C LEU A 79 -8.57 -9.29 -13.63
N ASN A 80 -9.52 -9.62 -14.48
CA ASN A 80 -9.44 -9.32 -15.91
C ASN A 80 -9.68 -7.84 -16.19
N ASP A 81 -10.44 -7.17 -15.31
CA ASP A 81 -10.79 -5.77 -15.43
C ASP A 81 -9.78 -4.91 -14.67
N ALA A 82 -9.00 -4.12 -15.39
CA ALA A 82 -7.99 -3.24 -14.80
C ALA A 82 -8.59 -2.04 -14.04
N LEU A 83 -9.86 -1.73 -14.28
CA LEU A 83 -10.65 -0.75 -13.54
C LEU A 83 -11.86 -1.44 -12.92
N PRO A 84 -12.37 -0.90 -11.81
CA PRO A 84 -13.57 -1.45 -11.17
C PRO A 84 -14.75 -1.57 -12.12
N SER A 85 -15.34 -2.75 -12.18
CA SER A 85 -16.53 -3.08 -12.96
C SER A 85 -17.58 -3.73 -12.06
N ASP A 86 -18.76 -4.03 -12.61
CA ASP A 86 -19.79 -4.75 -11.87
C ASP A 86 -19.36 -6.17 -11.47
N ASN A 87 -18.43 -6.77 -12.20
CA ASN A 87 -17.85 -8.08 -11.86
C ASN A 87 -17.12 -8.05 -10.52
N TRP A 88 -16.52 -6.93 -10.14
CA TRP A 88 -15.82 -6.78 -8.87
C TRP A 88 -16.71 -7.01 -7.65
N LYS A 89 -18.03 -6.76 -7.76
CA LYS A 89 -19.01 -7.03 -6.68
C LYS A 89 -19.19 -8.50 -6.40
N ASN A 90 -18.93 -9.35 -7.38
CA ASN A 90 -19.18 -10.79 -7.32
C ASN A 90 -17.89 -11.61 -7.13
N GLU A 91 -16.73 -10.96 -7.13
CA GLU A 91 -15.42 -11.58 -7.01
C GLU A 91 -14.85 -11.44 -5.60
N VAL A 92 -13.52 -11.55 -5.49
CA VAL A 92 -12.73 -11.49 -4.24
C VAL A 92 -13.01 -10.24 -3.41
N TRP A 93 -13.46 -9.17 -4.04
CA TRP A 93 -13.61 -7.85 -3.44
C TRP A 93 -14.96 -7.58 -2.77
N LYS A 94 -15.94 -8.44 -2.90
CA LYS A 94 -17.30 -8.19 -2.40
C LYS A 94 -17.36 -7.86 -0.91
N ASP A 95 -16.48 -8.48 -0.11
CA ASP A 95 -16.36 -8.25 1.34
C ASP A 95 -15.20 -7.31 1.70
N GLY A 96 -14.64 -6.63 0.69
CA GLY A 96 -13.46 -5.77 0.83
C GLY A 96 -12.15 -6.56 0.83
N ILE A 97 -11.05 -5.86 1.07
CA ILE A 97 -9.72 -6.44 1.31
C ILE A 97 -8.89 -5.46 2.13
N GLY A 98 -7.98 -5.97 2.98
CA GLY A 98 -7.14 -5.10 3.80
C GLY A 98 -6.11 -4.35 2.99
N ASN A 99 -5.48 -5.03 2.03
CA ASN A 99 -4.28 -4.53 1.39
C ASN A 99 -4.14 -4.98 -0.07
N ILE A 100 -3.67 -4.09 -0.94
CA ILE A 100 -3.21 -4.40 -2.29
C ILE A 100 -1.76 -3.98 -2.40
N ASP A 101 -0.88 -4.97 -2.57
CA ASP A 101 0.55 -4.77 -2.65
C ASP A 101 1.03 -4.52 -4.08
N GLU A 102 2.00 -3.64 -4.24
CA GLU A 102 2.63 -3.29 -5.52
C GLU A 102 1.66 -2.94 -6.66
N GLU A 103 0.50 -2.37 -6.35
CA GLU A 103 -0.46 -1.96 -7.37
C GLU A 103 0.19 -0.94 -8.31
N HIS A 104 0.26 -1.29 -9.60
CA HIS A 104 0.83 -0.44 -10.66
C HIS A 104 2.25 0.05 -10.41
N ASN A 105 3.14 -0.81 -9.92
CA ASN A 105 4.55 -0.43 -9.72
C ASN A 105 5.35 -0.20 -11.02
N GLY A 106 4.75 -0.47 -12.17
CA GLY A 106 5.35 -0.25 -13.49
C GLY A 106 6.39 -1.31 -13.88
N LEU A 107 6.63 -2.32 -13.06
CA LEU A 107 7.64 -3.35 -13.30
C LEU A 107 7.07 -4.53 -14.11
N GLY A 108 7.89 -5.05 -15.02
CA GLY A 108 7.61 -6.28 -15.76
C GLY A 108 6.34 -6.25 -16.63
N SER A 109 5.61 -7.34 -16.63
CA SER A 109 4.39 -7.56 -17.42
C SER A 109 3.18 -6.72 -16.97
N PHE A 110 3.30 -6.00 -15.85
CA PHE A 110 2.24 -5.13 -15.33
C PHE A 110 2.20 -3.74 -15.97
N LYS A 111 3.05 -3.46 -16.96
CA LYS A 111 2.96 -2.24 -17.76
C LYS A 111 1.70 -2.31 -18.62
N SER A 112 0.64 -1.70 -18.14
CA SER A 112 -0.61 -1.55 -18.88
C SER A 112 -0.85 -0.09 -19.24
N ALA A 113 -1.84 0.16 -20.11
CA ALA A 113 -2.29 1.52 -20.40
C ALA A 113 -2.82 2.25 -19.15
N TYR A 114 -3.12 1.53 -18.08
CA TYR A 114 -3.62 2.06 -16.81
C TYR A 114 -2.52 2.50 -15.84
N SER A 115 -1.30 2.03 -16.04
CA SER A 115 -0.14 2.42 -15.24
C SER A 115 0.75 3.46 -15.95
N PHE A 116 0.51 3.73 -17.24
CA PHE A 116 1.35 4.61 -18.01
C PHE A 116 0.53 5.50 -18.97
N PRO A 117 0.75 6.81 -19.06
CA PRO A 117 1.66 7.63 -18.24
C PRO A 117 1.21 7.73 -16.78
N TYR A 118 2.11 8.17 -15.88
CA TYR A 118 1.90 8.12 -14.40
C TYR A 118 0.68 8.88 -13.89
N ALA A 119 0.19 9.87 -14.63
CA ALA A 119 -1.09 10.51 -14.33
C ALA A 119 -2.25 9.49 -14.34
N HIS A 120 -2.14 8.46 -15.17
CA HIS A 120 -3.11 7.35 -15.21
C HIS A 120 -3.00 6.45 -13.98
N HIS A 121 -1.77 6.15 -13.54
CA HIS A 121 -1.50 5.37 -12.33
C HIS A 121 -2.27 5.93 -11.11
N VAL A 122 -2.10 7.23 -10.83
CA VAL A 122 -2.77 7.86 -9.69
C VAL A 122 -4.29 7.85 -9.85
N LYS A 123 -4.81 8.14 -11.04
CA LYS A 123 -6.25 8.09 -11.30
C LYS A 123 -6.82 6.69 -11.15
N THR A 124 -6.11 5.66 -11.59
CA THR A 124 -6.53 4.27 -11.43
C THR A 124 -6.59 3.87 -9.96
N LYS A 125 -5.58 4.21 -9.16
CA LYS A 125 -5.61 3.99 -7.71
C LYS A 125 -6.77 4.72 -7.04
N HIS A 126 -7.04 5.96 -7.43
CA HIS A 126 -8.21 6.69 -6.94
C HIS A 126 -9.52 5.98 -7.31
N ALA A 127 -9.64 5.48 -8.54
CA ALA A 127 -10.82 4.74 -8.96
C ALA A 127 -11.02 3.46 -8.14
N ILE A 128 -9.94 2.70 -7.90
CA ILE A 128 -9.95 1.49 -7.07
C ILE A 128 -10.35 1.84 -5.64
N GLN A 129 -9.70 2.82 -5.00
CA GLN A 129 -10.00 3.22 -3.63
C GLN A 129 -11.46 3.66 -3.48
N ARG A 130 -11.91 4.48 -4.42
CA ARG A 130 -13.28 4.97 -4.45
C ARG A 130 -14.30 3.83 -4.58
N TRP A 131 -13.98 2.82 -5.39
CA TRP A 131 -14.83 1.65 -5.52
C TRP A 131 -15.02 0.92 -4.18
N PHE A 132 -13.94 0.71 -3.41
CA PHE A 132 -14.04 0.07 -2.09
C PHE A 132 -14.91 0.89 -1.14
N VAL A 133 -14.72 2.19 -1.10
CA VAL A 133 -15.50 3.10 -0.25
C VAL A 133 -16.98 3.11 -0.65
N GLU A 134 -17.29 3.16 -1.93
CA GLU A 134 -18.66 3.35 -2.42
C GLU A 134 -19.45 2.03 -2.57
N ASN A 135 -18.78 0.91 -2.84
CA ASN A 135 -19.44 -0.34 -3.24
C ASN A 135 -19.35 -1.47 -2.23
N THR A 136 -18.40 -1.47 -1.30
CA THR A 136 -18.39 -2.46 -0.21
C THR A 136 -19.36 -2.04 0.90
N ARG A 137 -19.86 -2.97 1.69
CA ARG A 137 -20.89 -2.74 2.70
C ARG A 137 -20.46 -1.70 3.76
N LEU A 138 -19.24 -1.85 4.28
CA LEU A 138 -18.69 -0.95 5.32
C LEU A 138 -17.77 0.13 4.78
N GLY A 139 -17.55 0.19 3.46
CA GLY A 139 -16.77 1.21 2.81
C GLY A 139 -15.32 1.36 3.31
N ILE A 140 -14.75 0.28 3.85
CA ILE A 140 -13.40 0.32 4.42
C ILE A 140 -12.40 0.59 3.29
N PRO A 141 -11.61 1.67 3.38
CA PRO A 141 -10.57 1.97 2.39
C PRO A 141 -9.51 0.87 2.34
N VAL A 142 -9.03 0.56 1.14
CA VAL A 142 -7.93 -0.40 0.97
C VAL A 142 -6.58 0.27 1.21
N ASP A 143 -5.64 -0.45 1.83
CA ASP A 143 -4.26 -0.03 1.99
C ASP A 143 -3.45 -0.39 0.73
N PHE A 144 -2.77 0.58 0.11
CA PHE A 144 -1.88 0.37 -1.03
C PHE A 144 -0.44 0.32 -0.55
N THR A 145 0.15 -0.87 -0.58
CA THR A 145 1.51 -1.08 -0.09
C THR A 145 2.54 -1.16 -1.20
N ASN A 146 3.80 -0.97 -0.82
CA ASN A 146 4.95 -1.11 -1.69
C ASN A 146 6.17 -1.57 -0.87
N GLU A 147 7.14 -2.22 -1.51
CA GLU A 147 8.30 -2.80 -0.83
C GLU A 147 9.25 -1.78 -0.20
N GLY A 148 9.73 -0.81 -0.89
CA GLY A 148 10.54 0.28 -0.32
C GLY A 148 11.88 -0.10 0.30
N ILE A 149 12.52 -1.20 -0.11
CA ILE A 149 13.77 -1.69 0.51
C ILE A 149 14.96 -0.78 0.17
N ARG A 150 14.97 -0.23 -1.02
CA ARG A 150 16.02 0.67 -1.53
C ARG A 150 15.41 1.83 -2.31
N GLY A 151 14.45 2.49 -1.71
CA GLY A 151 13.52 3.38 -2.35
C GLY A 151 12.26 2.63 -2.82
N LEU A 152 11.26 3.37 -3.22
CA LEU A 152 9.99 2.83 -3.68
C LEU A 152 10.20 1.85 -4.84
N CYS A 153 9.59 0.67 -4.75
CA CYS A 153 9.60 -0.31 -5.84
C CYS A 153 8.69 0.16 -6.98
N HIS A 154 9.23 1.03 -7.83
CA HIS A 154 8.53 1.62 -8.95
C HIS A 154 9.51 2.05 -10.04
N ASP A 155 9.17 1.89 -11.32
CA ASP A 155 10.09 2.13 -12.45
C ASP A 155 10.51 3.60 -12.64
N ARG A 156 9.87 4.53 -11.92
CA ARG A 156 10.22 5.97 -11.93
C ARG A 156 10.63 6.52 -10.57
N ALA A 157 10.67 5.69 -9.56
CA ALA A 157 11.17 6.11 -8.26
C ALA A 157 12.69 6.15 -8.24
N THR A 158 13.22 6.86 -7.25
CA THR A 158 14.65 6.93 -7.00
C THR A 158 15.13 5.62 -6.38
N TYR A 159 16.09 4.96 -7.02
CA TYR A 159 16.74 3.79 -6.45
C TYR A 159 17.96 4.22 -5.62
N PHE A 160 17.92 3.89 -4.34
CA PHE A 160 19.03 4.10 -3.43
C PHE A 160 19.92 2.85 -3.35
N PRO A 161 21.14 2.96 -2.80
CA PRO A 161 21.94 1.78 -2.49
C PRO A 161 21.18 0.80 -1.61
N ALA A 162 21.53 -0.49 -1.69
CA ALA A 162 20.98 -1.50 -0.81
C ALA A 162 21.22 -1.16 0.66
N GLN A 163 20.36 -1.64 1.58
CA GLN A 163 20.44 -1.28 2.99
C GLN A 163 21.79 -1.57 3.63
N CYS A 164 22.51 -2.63 3.21
CA CYS A 164 23.87 -2.87 3.69
C CYS A 164 24.85 -1.71 3.34
N GLY A 165 24.71 -1.14 2.13
CA GLY A 165 25.47 0.06 1.75
C GLY A 165 25.03 1.31 2.50
N GLN A 166 23.73 1.45 2.74
CA GLN A 166 23.20 2.53 3.57
C GLN A 166 23.71 2.41 5.01
N GLY A 167 23.69 1.23 5.61
CA GLY A 167 24.23 0.97 6.95
C GLY A 167 25.72 1.28 7.05
N ALA A 168 26.51 0.90 6.04
CA ALA A 168 27.94 1.17 5.98
C ALA A 168 28.31 2.66 6.00
N THR A 169 27.37 3.56 5.77
CA THR A 169 27.59 5.00 5.87
C THR A 169 27.73 5.50 7.31
N TRP A 170 27.19 4.79 8.29
CA TRP A 170 27.06 5.21 9.70
C TRP A 170 26.38 6.57 9.87
N ASN A 171 25.61 7.00 8.87
CA ASN A 171 25.02 8.34 8.80
C ASN A 171 23.48 8.27 8.92
N LYS A 172 22.98 8.51 10.11
CA LYS A 172 21.55 8.49 10.43
C LYS A 172 20.76 9.59 9.69
N GLU A 173 21.38 10.74 9.52
CA GLU A 173 20.79 11.89 8.84
C GLU A 173 20.58 11.59 7.35
N LEU A 174 21.50 10.84 6.73
CA LEU A 174 21.36 10.38 5.37
C LEU A 174 20.18 9.39 5.23
N ILE A 175 20.03 8.46 6.18
CA ILE A 175 18.87 7.55 6.18
C ILE A 175 17.56 8.31 6.33
N ALA A 176 17.51 9.33 7.16
CA ALA A 176 16.33 10.18 7.27
C ALA A 176 15.99 10.89 5.96
N GLN A 177 16.99 11.39 5.22
CA GLN A 177 16.79 12.01 3.90
C GLN A 177 16.30 11.00 2.84
N ILE A 178 16.83 9.78 2.85
CA ILE A 178 16.35 8.69 1.98
C ILE A 178 14.87 8.41 2.28
N GLY A 179 14.51 8.24 3.53
CA GLY A 179 13.13 8.01 3.94
C GLY A 179 12.17 9.16 3.58
N GLU A 180 12.64 10.42 3.66
CA GLU A 180 11.85 11.58 3.22
C GLU A 180 11.65 11.62 1.69
N ALA A 181 12.66 11.22 0.92
CA ALA A 181 12.56 11.15 -0.54
C ALA A 181 11.58 10.05 -0.95
N GLU A 182 11.74 8.86 -0.38
CA GLU A 182 10.85 7.71 -0.61
C GLU A 182 9.40 8.03 -0.25
N ALA A 183 9.19 8.66 0.91
CA ALA A 183 7.86 9.04 1.36
C ALA A 183 7.17 10.02 0.41
N ARG A 184 7.90 11.00 -0.13
CA ARG A 184 7.35 11.93 -1.12
C ARG A 184 6.95 11.22 -2.41
N GLU A 185 7.80 10.35 -2.92
CA GLU A 185 7.53 9.57 -4.13
C GLU A 185 6.33 8.65 -3.94
N ALA A 186 6.28 7.92 -2.82
CA ALA A 186 5.17 7.03 -2.47
C ALA A 186 3.84 7.79 -2.38
N SER A 187 3.82 8.93 -1.69
CA SER A 187 2.61 9.74 -1.54
C SER A 187 2.09 10.26 -2.88
N VAL A 188 2.97 10.73 -3.78
CA VAL A 188 2.60 11.20 -5.11
C VAL A 188 2.04 10.07 -5.97
N LEU A 189 2.56 8.85 -5.82
CA LEU A 189 2.11 7.67 -6.54
C LEU A 189 0.92 6.97 -5.88
N GLY A 190 0.41 7.48 -4.75
CA GLY A 190 -0.79 7.00 -4.07
C GLY A 190 -0.59 5.71 -3.27
N TYR A 191 0.63 5.40 -2.86
CA TYR A 191 0.88 4.36 -1.85
C TYR A 191 0.65 4.92 -0.46
N THR A 192 0.16 4.08 0.45
CA THR A 192 -0.23 4.45 1.81
C THR A 192 0.63 3.78 2.88
N ASN A 193 1.34 2.72 2.50
CA ASN A 193 2.14 1.91 3.40
C ASN A 193 3.40 1.38 2.68
N ILE A 194 4.52 1.37 3.37
CA ILE A 194 5.80 0.90 2.85
C ILE A 194 6.32 -0.24 3.73
N TYR A 195 6.63 -1.38 3.11
CA TYR A 195 7.16 -2.57 3.76
C TYR A 195 8.66 -2.46 4.07
N SER A 196 9.01 -1.35 4.71
CA SER A 196 10.37 -0.95 5.08
C SER A 196 10.38 -0.31 6.48
N PRO A 197 11.52 -0.34 7.20
CA PRO A 197 12.80 -0.98 6.86
C PRO A 197 12.86 -2.48 7.16
N ILE A 198 13.85 -3.18 6.58
CA ILE A 198 14.21 -4.54 6.99
C ILE A 198 15.15 -4.44 8.20
N LEU A 199 14.73 -5.02 9.32
CA LEU A 199 15.43 -4.98 10.60
C LEU A 199 16.05 -6.32 11.01
N ASP A 200 16.04 -7.29 10.10
CA ASP A 200 16.75 -8.55 10.29
C ASP A 200 18.25 -8.29 10.43
N ILE A 201 18.92 -9.12 11.20
CA ILE A 201 20.35 -8.98 11.50
C ILE A 201 21.16 -9.95 10.64
N ALA A 202 22.10 -9.45 9.85
CA ALA A 202 22.93 -10.21 8.90
C ALA A 202 24.07 -10.95 9.60
N GLN A 203 23.77 -11.89 10.51
CA GLN A 203 24.77 -12.66 11.24
C GLN A 203 25.39 -13.79 10.43
N ASP A 204 24.66 -14.31 9.45
CA ASP A 204 25.13 -15.41 8.60
C ASP A 204 25.12 -14.98 7.12
N PRO A 205 26.29 -14.88 6.46
CA PRO A 205 26.38 -14.44 5.08
C PRO A 205 25.76 -15.41 4.06
N ARG A 206 25.42 -16.62 4.48
CA ARG A 206 24.69 -17.58 3.63
C ARG A 206 23.21 -17.23 3.46
N TRP A 207 22.68 -16.37 4.32
CA TRP A 207 21.33 -15.88 4.14
C TRP A 207 21.22 -14.97 2.92
N GLY A 208 20.40 -15.33 1.94
CA GLY A 208 20.31 -14.68 0.62
C GLY A 208 19.87 -13.20 0.65
N ARG A 209 19.33 -12.73 1.79
CA ARG A 209 18.83 -11.35 1.93
C ARG A 209 19.69 -10.45 2.83
N CYS A 210 20.94 -10.86 3.15
CA CYS A 210 21.87 -10.03 3.94
C CYS A 210 22.03 -8.61 3.38
N VAL A 211 22.04 -8.48 2.05
CA VAL A 211 22.18 -7.16 1.38
C VAL A 211 21.03 -6.20 1.68
N GLU A 212 19.88 -6.70 2.12
CA GLU A 212 18.70 -5.89 2.42
C GLU A 212 18.67 -5.39 3.88
N THR A 213 19.69 -5.69 4.68
CA THR A 213 19.78 -5.29 6.09
C THR A 213 20.79 -4.18 6.30
N TYR A 214 20.69 -3.46 7.42
CA TYR A 214 21.69 -2.44 7.79
C TYR A 214 23.01 -3.01 8.34
N GLY A 215 23.11 -4.34 8.50
CA GLY A 215 24.30 -5.04 8.95
C GLY A 215 24.06 -6.05 10.06
N GLU A 216 25.11 -6.42 10.76
CA GLU A 216 25.12 -7.48 11.76
C GLU A 216 24.93 -7.00 13.22
N ASP A 217 25.09 -5.70 13.45
CA ASP A 217 24.95 -5.09 14.78
C ASP A 217 23.49 -4.66 15.02
N PRO A 218 22.80 -5.20 16.03
CA PRO A 218 21.39 -4.90 16.30
C PRO A 218 21.16 -3.45 16.74
N TYR A 219 22.10 -2.83 17.46
CA TYR A 219 21.98 -1.45 17.86
C TYR A 219 22.07 -0.51 16.65
N HIS A 220 23.07 -0.75 15.80
CA HIS A 220 23.24 0.01 14.57
C HIS A 220 22.01 -0.12 13.64
N ALA A 221 21.56 -1.35 13.37
CA ALA A 221 20.38 -1.61 12.57
C ALA A 221 19.13 -0.91 13.15
N GLY A 222 18.97 -0.97 14.47
CA GLY A 222 17.88 -0.28 15.16
C GLY A 222 17.93 1.24 15.03
N GLN A 223 19.14 1.86 15.09
CA GLN A 223 19.30 3.30 14.93
C GLN A 223 18.99 3.77 13.50
N MET A 224 19.45 3.02 12.50
CA MET A 224 19.19 3.31 11.09
C MET A 224 17.70 3.12 10.76
N GLY A 225 17.13 1.99 11.15
CA GLY A 225 15.73 1.69 10.93
C GLY A 225 14.79 2.70 11.60
N LYS A 226 15.14 3.17 12.81
CA LYS A 226 14.38 4.23 13.49
C LYS A 226 14.28 5.50 12.63
N GLN A 227 15.36 5.93 11.97
CA GLN A 227 15.32 7.12 11.11
C GLN A 227 14.40 6.91 9.91
N MET A 228 14.47 5.75 9.27
CA MET A 228 13.58 5.40 8.15
C MET A 228 12.12 5.45 8.58
N ILE A 229 11.76 4.76 9.67
CA ILE A 229 10.40 4.73 10.21
C ILE A 229 9.88 6.14 10.50
N LEU A 230 10.65 6.94 11.23
CA LEU A 230 10.25 8.30 11.59
C LEU A 230 10.04 9.19 10.36
N SER A 231 10.87 9.04 9.32
CA SER A 231 10.76 9.81 8.09
C SER A 231 9.52 9.43 7.28
N LEU A 232 9.20 8.14 7.17
CA LEU A 232 7.97 7.67 6.53
C LEU A 232 6.74 8.19 7.28
N GLN A 233 6.69 8.01 8.61
CA GLN A 233 5.55 8.41 9.44
C GLN A 233 5.34 9.93 9.49
N LYS A 234 6.41 10.74 9.52
CA LYS A 234 6.35 12.20 9.41
C LYS A 234 5.61 12.65 8.16
N ASN A 235 5.71 11.88 7.08
CA ASN A 235 5.04 12.12 5.81
C ASN A 235 3.69 11.38 5.69
N LYS A 236 3.12 10.92 6.81
CA LYS A 236 1.80 10.27 6.90
C LYS A 236 1.69 8.92 6.17
N LEU A 237 2.80 8.25 5.94
CA LEU A 237 2.82 6.88 5.46
C LEU A 237 2.91 5.90 6.63
N VAL A 238 2.27 4.76 6.50
CA VAL A 238 2.52 3.63 7.39
C VAL A 238 3.88 3.05 7.03
N SER A 239 4.72 2.80 8.03
CA SER A 239 5.96 2.04 7.89
C SER A 239 5.73 0.67 8.49
N THR A 240 6.02 -0.37 7.75
CA THR A 240 5.90 -1.76 8.19
C THR A 240 7.29 -2.40 8.30
N PRO A 241 7.96 -2.23 9.46
CA PRO A 241 9.25 -2.87 9.71
C PRO A 241 9.12 -4.38 9.64
N LYS A 242 10.11 -5.05 9.06
CA LYS A 242 10.07 -6.50 8.84
C LYS A 242 11.43 -7.16 9.05
N HIS A 243 11.51 -8.45 9.31
CA HIS A 243 10.41 -9.41 9.45
C HIS A 243 10.31 -9.85 10.91
N PHE A 244 9.17 -9.79 11.50
CA PHE A 244 8.97 -10.31 12.86
C PHE A 244 8.54 -11.79 12.77
N ALA A 245 9.37 -12.78 13.22
CA ALA A 245 10.77 -12.63 13.65
C ALA A 245 11.58 -13.82 13.18
N VAL A 246 12.94 -13.79 13.42
CA VAL A 246 13.89 -14.88 13.14
C VAL A 246 14.00 -15.32 11.67
N TYR A 247 13.76 -14.41 10.74
CA TYR A 247 13.79 -14.71 9.31
C TYR A 247 15.23 -14.82 8.76
N SER A 248 16.22 -14.22 9.41
CA SER A 248 17.64 -14.26 9.01
C SER A 248 18.37 -15.55 9.35
N ILE A 249 17.65 -16.61 9.73
CA ILE A 249 18.24 -17.94 10.00
C ILE A 249 18.39 -18.71 8.69
N PRO A 250 19.63 -19.11 8.29
CA PRO A 250 19.92 -19.69 6.98
C PRO A 250 19.12 -20.96 6.65
N VAL A 251 18.84 -21.80 7.64
CA VAL A 251 18.11 -23.06 7.45
C VAL A 251 16.76 -22.88 6.77
N LEU A 252 16.07 -21.79 7.05
CA LEU A 252 14.79 -21.48 6.42
C LEU A 252 14.94 -20.88 5.01
N SER A 253 16.06 -20.20 4.73
CA SER A 253 16.35 -19.62 3.41
C SER A 253 16.87 -20.63 2.41
N LEU A 254 17.54 -21.68 2.84
CA LEU A 254 18.16 -22.69 1.97
C LEU A 254 17.18 -23.77 1.48
N ILE A 255 16.00 -23.87 2.05
CA ILE A 255 14.95 -24.82 1.62
C ILE A 255 14.29 -24.39 0.31
N HIS A 256 14.47 -23.14 -0.11
CA HIS A 256 13.84 -22.56 -1.29
C HIS A 256 14.79 -22.25 -2.45
N ILE A 257 16.01 -22.80 -2.43
CA ILE A 257 16.99 -22.69 -3.52
C ILE A 257 17.06 -24.00 -4.31
#